data_b36fa91a90649975a92f781c1f728709
#
_entry.id   b36fa91a90649975a92f781c1f728709
#
_cell.length_a   1.000
_cell.length_b   1.000
_cell.length_c   1.000
_cell.angle_alpha   90.00
_cell.angle_beta   90.00
_cell.angle_gamma   90.00
#
_symmetry.space_group_name_H-M   'P 1'
#
loop_
_entity.id
_entity.type
_entity.pdbx_description
1 polymer ?
#
loop_
_entity_poly.entity_id
_entity_poly.type
_entity_poly.pdbx_seq_one_letter_code
_entity_poly.pdbx_strand_id
1 'polypeptide(L)'
;PFALEVGLARLRAQDAYHEAILRIDRLAEETHLMVALSVWGPHGATIVHVRETIARIHANVRAGGGFALTSTATGRLFVAYLPEAMTEAQIRAELAEQASADPRFAFDEAAYRAQVARVRARGWETTTDLPIPGVSAVAAPVCDYTGAMKLAVTVIGPTQQIDLGESGPAVRATLEFTRRLSADLGYRPDRIAG
;
A
#
# COMPACT_ATOMS: atom_id res chain seq x y z
N PRO A 1 1.68 -11.15 -32.24
CA PRO A 1 2.56 -10.84 -31.10
C PRO A 1 1.79 -10.12 -29.99
N PHE A 2 1.03 -9.05 -30.31
CA PHE A 2 0.33 -8.21 -29.32
C PHE A 2 -0.66 -8.97 -28.41
N ALA A 3 -1.47 -9.87 -28.98
CA ALA A 3 -2.42 -10.67 -28.17
C ALA A 3 -1.71 -11.62 -27.19
N LEU A 4 -0.53 -12.13 -27.56
CA LEU A 4 0.29 -12.95 -26.68
C LEU A 4 0.90 -12.11 -25.55
N GLU A 5 1.36 -10.90 -25.83
CA GLU A 5 1.90 -9.97 -24.84
C GLU A 5 0.83 -9.54 -23.84
N VAL A 6 -0.37 -9.21 -24.30
CA VAL A 6 -1.52 -8.88 -23.43
C VAL A 6 -1.92 -10.09 -22.60
N GLY A 7 -1.94 -11.30 -23.18
CA GLY A 7 -2.23 -12.53 -22.46
C GLY A 7 -1.19 -12.85 -21.38
N LEU A 8 0.09 -12.72 -21.70
CA LEU A 8 1.19 -12.91 -20.76
C LEU A 8 1.20 -11.83 -19.66
N ALA A 9 0.93 -10.57 -20.00
CA ALA A 9 0.82 -9.50 -19.01
C ALA A 9 -0.34 -9.75 -18.04
N ARG A 10 -1.48 -10.26 -18.54
CA ARG A 10 -2.63 -10.62 -17.71
C ARG A 10 -2.35 -11.82 -16.80
N LEU A 11 -1.70 -12.86 -17.32
CA LEU A 11 -1.28 -14.01 -16.53
C LEU A 11 -0.31 -13.59 -15.42
N ARG A 12 0.69 -12.76 -15.74
CA ARG A 12 1.66 -12.25 -14.76
C ARG A 12 1.03 -11.34 -13.70
N ALA A 13 -0.01 -10.59 -14.03
CA ALA A 13 -0.74 -9.78 -13.06
C ALA A 13 -1.59 -10.64 -12.09
N GLN A 14 -2.11 -11.77 -12.56
CA GLN A 14 -2.75 -12.78 -11.70
C GLN A 14 -1.73 -13.47 -10.80
N ASP A 15 -0.52 -13.71 -11.28
CA ASP A 15 0.57 -14.31 -10.52
C ASP A 15 0.98 -13.47 -9.30
N ALA A 16 1.01 -12.12 -9.43
CA ALA A 16 1.40 -11.24 -8.32
C ALA A 16 0.51 -11.41 -7.08
N TYR A 17 -0.81 -11.44 -7.28
CA TYR A 17 -1.76 -11.61 -6.20
C TYR A 17 -1.71 -13.03 -5.62
N HIS A 18 -1.66 -14.04 -6.48
CA HIS A 18 -1.57 -15.44 -6.06
C HIS A 18 -0.28 -15.70 -5.28
N GLU A 19 0.86 -15.26 -5.78
CA GLU A 19 2.14 -15.38 -5.10
C GLU A 19 2.19 -14.62 -3.77
N ALA A 20 1.53 -13.45 -3.68
CA ALA A 20 1.42 -12.71 -2.44
C ALA A 20 0.60 -13.47 -1.39
N ILE A 21 -0.56 -14.04 -1.79
CA ILE A 21 -1.41 -14.82 -0.88
C ILE A 21 -0.67 -16.05 -0.33
N LEU A 22 0.05 -16.78 -1.17
CA LEU A 22 0.79 -17.97 -0.73
C LEU A 22 1.89 -17.66 0.30
N ARG A 23 2.34 -16.42 0.38
CA ARG A 23 3.48 -16.02 1.20
C ARG A 23 3.13 -15.05 2.34
N ILE A 24 1.92 -14.48 2.35
CA ILE A 24 1.50 -13.46 3.31
C ILE A 24 1.53 -13.99 4.76
N ASP A 25 1.23 -15.27 4.96
CA ASP A 25 1.26 -15.91 6.27
C ASP A 25 2.64 -15.81 6.91
N ARG A 26 3.70 -16.01 6.13
CA ARG A 26 5.08 -15.88 6.62
C ARG A 26 5.39 -14.46 7.10
N LEU A 27 4.94 -13.43 6.36
CA LEU A 27 5.16 -12.05 6.78
C LEU A 27 4.39 -11.72 8.05
N ALA A 28 3.15 -12.23 8.18
CA ALA A 28 2.34 -12.05 9.38
C ALA A 28 2.95 -12.79 10.59
N GLU A 29 3.49 -13.98 10.39
CA GLU A 29 4.21 -14.74 11.43
C GLU A 29 5.51 -14.07 11.86
N GLU A 30 6.29 -13.55 10.91
CA GLU A 30 7.56 -12.87 11.18
C GLU A 30 7.36 -11.56 11.94
N THR A 31 6.32 -10.80 11.58
CA THR A 31 6.04 -9.50 12.20
C THR A 31 5.15 -9.59 13.43
N HIS A 32 4.39 -10.67 13.59
CA HIS A 32 3.28 -10.83 14.54
C HIS A 32 2.20 -9.74 14.40
N LEU A 33 2.10 -9.10 13.23
CA LEU A 33 1.20 -8.00 12.93
C LEU A 33 0.25 -8.37 11.79
N MET A 34 -0.88 -7.66 11.70
CA MET A 34 -1.83 -7.83 10.60
C MET A 34 -1.17 -7.42 9.28
N VAL A 35 -1.43 -8.21 8.23
CA VAL A 35 -0.96 -7.90 6.88
C VAL A 35 -2.15 -7.80 5.94
N ALA A 36 -2.23 -6.71 5.18
CA ALA A 36 -3.23 -6.49 4.16
C ALA A 36 -2.60 -6.40 2.77
N LEU A 37 -3.25 -7.04 1.79
CA LEU A 37 -2.95 -6.87 0.36
C LEU A 37 -4.01 -5.98 -0.26
N SER A 38 -3.59 -4.99 -1.03
CA SER A 38 -4.49 -4.04 -1.68
C SER A 38 -4.12 -3.82 -3.14
N VAL A 39 -5.14 -3.63 -3.97
CA VAL A 39 -5.01 -3.30 -5.39
C VAL A 39 -5.74 -2.00 -5.68
N TRP A 40 -5.44 -1.38 -6.82
CA TRP A 40 -6.26 -0.27 -7.29
C TRP A 40 -7.54 -0.81 -7.93
N GLY A 41 -8.66 -0.50 -7.31
CA GLY A 41 -9.99 -0.91 -7.75
C GLY A 41 -10.83 0.27 -8.26
N PRO A 42 -12.09 0.02 -8.65
CA PRO A 42 -12.99 1.07 -9.14
C PRO A 42 -13.23 2.22 -8.14
N HIS A 43 -13.09 1.94 -6.86
CA HIS A 43 -13.32 2.90 -5.77
C HIS A 43 -12.01 3.30 -5.06
N GLY A 44 -10.85 3.13 -5.71
CA GLY A 44 -9.54 3.48 -5.15
C GLY A 44 -8.79 2.28 -4.55
N ALA A 45 -7.97 2.54 -3.53
CA ALA A 45 -7.13 1.55 -2.86
C ALA A 45 -7.98 0.49 -2.13
N THR A 46 -8.23 -0.65 -2.78
CA THR A 46 -9.15 -1.69 -2.32
C THR A 46 -8.40 -2.86 -1.68
N ILE A 47 -8.83 -3.23 -0.48
CA ILE A 47 -8.29 -4.39 0.26
C ILE A 47 -8.84 -5.67 -0.39
N VAL A 48 -7.96 -6.54 -0.84
CA VAL A 48 -8.34 -7.81 -1.48
C VAL A 48 -8.06 -9.03 -0.62
N HIS A 49 -7.15 -8.91 0.34
CA HIS A 49 -6.86 -9.97 1.30
C HIS A 49 -6.33 -9.40 2.61
N VAL A 50 -6.64 -10.07 3.72
CA VAL A 50 -6.14 -9.72 5.05
C VAL A 50 -5.71 -11.00 5.77
N ARG A 51 -4.50 -10.96 6.33
CA ARG A 51 -4.04 -11.96 7.29
C ARG A 51 -4.05 -11.33 8.68
N GLU A 52 -5.00 -11.72 9.48
CA GLU A 52 -5.11 -11.30 10.87
C GLU A 52 -4.08 -12.03 11.75
N THR A 53 -3.69 -11.38 12.84
CA THR A 53 -2.88 -11.97 13.90
C THR A 53 -3.62 -11.89 15.23
N ILE A 54 -3.03 -12.45 16.28
CA ILE A 54 -3.59 -12.44 17.64
C ILE A 54 -3.68 -11.01 18.22
N ALA A 55 -2.85 -10.08 17.72
CA ALA A 55 -2.90 -8.68 18.10
C ALA A 55 -4.20 -8.04 17.60
N ARG A 56 -5.16 -7.85 18.49
CA ARG A 56 -6.42 -7.19 18.16
C ARG A 56 -6.17 -5.70 17.91
N ILE A 57 -6.42 -5.26 16.69
CA ILE A 57 -6.48 -3.84 16.35
C ILE A 57 -7.95 -3.46 16.23
N HIS A 58 -8.33 -2.32 16.81
CA HIS A 58 -9.66 -1.74 16.64
C HIS A 58 -9.73 -0.98 15.30
N ALA A 59 -9.34 -1.64 14.21
CA ALA A 59 -9.42 -1.10 12.86
C ALA A 59 -10.26 -2.05 12.00
N ASN A 60 -11.22 -1.48 11.27
CA ASN A 60 -12.08 -2.27 10.36
C ASN A 60 -11.34 -2.54 9.04
N VAL A 61 -10.26 -3.32 9.11
CA VAL A 61 -9.49 -3.75 7.94
C VAL A 61 -9.99 -5.11 7.49
N ARG A 62 -10.72 -5.15 6.38
CA ARG A 62 -11.31 -6.38 5.83
C ARG A 62 -11.31 -6.38 4.31
N ALA A 63 -11.30 -7.54 3.69
CA ALA A 63 -11.44 -7.66 2.24
C ALA A 63 -12.74 -6.98 1.75
N GLY A 64 -12.63 -6.27 0.64
CA GLY A 64 -13.69 -5.41 0.09
C GLY A 64 -13.73 -3.99 0.66
N GLY A 65 -13.03 -3.72 1.75
CA GLY A 65 -12.84 -2.35 2.27
C GLY A 65 -11.84 -1.55 1.46
N GLY A 66 -11.76 -0.25 1.72
CA GLY A 66 -10.82 0.67 1.09
C GLY A 66 -9.89 1.34 2.09
N PHE A 67 -8.73 1.77 1.60
CA PHE A 67 -7.83 2.66 2.32
C PHE A 67 -7.99 4.09 1.81
N ALA A 68 -8.19 5.03 2.73
CA ALA A 68 -8.25 6.46 2.43
C ALA A 68 -6.92 6.93 1.80
N LEU A 69 -7.01 7.73 0.73
CA LEU A 69 -5.84 8.14 -0.05
C LEU A 69 -5.03 9.22 0.65
N THR A 70 -5.68 10.06 1.44
CA THR A 70 -5.03 11.20 2.08
C THR A 70 -4.41 10.86 3.43
N SER A 71 -4.99 9.92 4.18
CA SER A 71 -4.64 9.69 5.59
C SER A 71 -3.94 8.36 5.87
N THR A 72 -3.94 7.40 4.93
CA THR A 72 -3.30 6.09 5.16
C THR A 72 -1.97 5.93 4.42
N ALA A 73 -1.07 5.09 4.94
CA ALA A 73 0.17 4.73 4.26
C ALA A 73 -0.09 4.09 2.88
N THR A 74 -1.04 3.17 2.82
CA THR A 74 -1.43 2.48 1.58
C THR A 74 -1.99 3.44 0.55
N GLY A 75 -2.88 4.35 0.97
CA GLY A 75 -3.47 5.35 0.08
C GLY A 75 -2.42 6.25 -0.54
N ARG A 76 -1.52 6.84 0.27
CA ARG A 76 -0.43 7.68 -0.23
C ARG A 76 0.55 6.92 -1.11
N LEU A 77 0.76 5.62 -0.85
CA LEU A 77 1.57 4.77 -1.71
C LEU A 77 0.95 4.66 -3.11
N PHE A 78 -0.36 4.39 -3.22
CA PHE A 78 -1.04 4.37 -4.53
C PHE A 78 -0.95 5.71 -5.24
N VAL A 79 -1.16 6.83 -4.55
CA VAL A 79 -1.04 8.17 -5.14
C VAL A 79 0.39 8.47 -5.61
N ALA A 80 1.40 7.92 -4.94
CA ALA A 80 2.79 8.06 -5.36
C ALA A 80 3.13 7.27 -6.63
N TYR A 81 2.51 6.10 -6.83
CA TYR A 81 2.86 5.17 -7.92
C TYR A 81 1.93 5.25 -9.13
N LEU A 82 0.72 5.75 -8.97
CA LEU A 82 -0.26 5.84 -10.06
C LEU A 82 -0.22 7.22 -10.73
N PRO A 83 -0.64 7.33 -12.00
CA PRO A 83 -0.89 8.59 -12.65
C PRO A 83 -1.91 9.44 -11.88
N GLU A 84 -1.67 10.75 -11.76
CA GLU A 84 -2.55 11.69 -11.05
C GLU A 84 -4.00 11.62 -11.54
N ALA A 85 -4.21 11.50 -12.85
CA ALA A 85 -5.54 11.36 -13.45
C ALA A 85 -6.35 10.17 -12.92
N MET A 86 -5.69 9.14 -12.38
CA MET A 86 -6.37 7.98 -11.79
C MET A 86 -6.80 8.23 -10.33
N THR A 87 -6.12 9.10 -9.61
CA THR A 87 -6.30 9.27 -8.16
C THR A 87 -7.03 10.55 -7.78
N GLU A 88 -6.98 11.58 -8.62
CA GLU A 88 -7.48 12.92 -8.33
C GLU A 88 -8.98 12.96 -8.00
N ALA A 89 -9.81 12.23 -8.74
CA ALA A 89 -11.25 12.22 -8.51
C ALA A 89 -11.61 11.63 -7.13
N GLN A 90 -10.93 10.54 -6.75
CA GLN A 90 -11.12 9.91 -5.44
C GLN A 90 -10.61 10.77 -4.30
N ILE A 91 -9.45 11.43 -4.46
CA ILE A 91 -8.91 12.37 -3.47
C ILE A 91 -9.92 13.52 -3.24
N ARG A 92 -10.45 14.12 -4.32
CA ARG A 92 -11.45 15.18 -4.20
C ARG A 92 -12.72 14.71 -3.49
N ALA A 93 -13.22 13.51 -3.82
CA ALA A 93 -14.39 12.94 -3.17
C ALA A 93 -14.15 12.71 -1.66
N GLU A 94 -13.00 12.15 -1.31
CA GLU A 94 -12.59 11.93 0.09
C GLU A 94 -12.50 13.24 0.88
N LEU A 95 -11.87 14.27 0.31
CA LEU A 95 -11.76 15.59 0.95
C LEU A 95 -13.12 16.29 1.12
N ALA A 96 -14.02 16.14 0.12
CA ALA A 96 -15.38 16.68 0.21
C ALA A 96 -16.20 15.98 1.31
N GLU A 97 -16.05 14.67 1.45
CA GLU A 97 -16.69 13.90 2.52
C GLU A 97 -16.18 14.33 3.90
N GLN A 98 -14.87 14.48 4.07
CA GLN A 98 -14.24 14.91 5.32
C GLN A 98 -14.68 16.34 5.70
N ALA A 99 -14.71 17.26 4.73
CA ALA A 99 -15.19 18.63 4.95
C ALA A 99 -16.68 18.68 5.32
N SER A 100 -17.49 17.76 4.79
CA SER A 100 -18.91 17.65 5.13
C SER A 100 -19.12 17.07 6.52
N ALA A 101 -18.24 16.16 6.96
CA ALA A 101 -18.33 15.52 8.26
C ALA A 101 -17.81 16.42 9.40
N ASP A 102 -16.79 17.22 9.15
CA ASP A 102 -16.27 18.22 10.13
C ASP A 102 -16.08 19.59 9.46
N PRO A 103 -16.91 20.59 9.79
CA PRO A 103 -16.77 21.95 9.27
C PRO A 103 -15.42 22.65 9.61
N ARG A 104 -14.67 22.10 10.56
CA ARG A 104 -13.33 22.61 10.93
C ARG A 104 -12.21 21.86 10.20
N PHE A 105 -12.57 20.90 9.36
CA PHE A 105 -11.58 20.15 8.58
C PHE A 105 -10.78 21.10 7.71
N ALA A 106 -9.46 21.03 7.82
CA ALA A 106 -8.52 21.77 6.98
C ALA A 106 -7.51 20.77 6.38
N PHE A 107 -7.38 20.82 5.08
CA PHE A 107 -6.43 19.98 4.35
C PHE A 107 -5.24 20.82 3.87
N ASP A 108 -4.06 20.46 4.32
CA ASP A 108 -2.82 21.08 3.85
C ASP A 108 -2.33 20.31 2.59
N GLU A 109 -2.76 20.81 1.43
CA GLU A 109 -2.40 20.22 0.15
C GLU A 109 -0.88 20.26 -0.11
N ALA A 110 -0.19 21.32 0.31
CA ALA A 110 1.25 21.45 0.11
C ALA A 110 2.02 20.41 0.93
N ALA A 111 1.66 20.22 2.21
CA ALA A 111 2.23 19.19 3.06
C ALA A 111 1.94 17.78 2.52
N TYR A 112 0.71 17.54 2.04
CA TYR A 112 0.33 16.26 1.43
C TYR A 112 1.14 15.96 0.17
N ARG A 113 1.27 16.91 -0.77
CA ARG A 113 2.07 16.75 -1.98
C ARG A 113 3.54 16.48 -1.66
N ALA A 114 4.10 17.18 -0.66
CA ALA A 114 5.46 16.94 -0.19
C ALA A 114 5.61 15.52 0.39
N GLN A 115 4.59 15.02 1.08
CA GLN A 115 4.56 13.65 1.62
C GLN A 115 4.55 12.62 0.49
N VAL A 116 3.68 12.78 -0.51
CA VAL A 116 3.63 11.90 -1.70
C VAL A 116 4.97 11.91 -2.47
N ALA A 117 5.61 13.07 -2.59
CA ALA A 117 6.92 13.17 -3.22
C ALA A 117 8.00 12.38 -2.45
N ARG A 118 7.98 12.43 -1.10
CA ARG A 118 8.86 11.59 -0.27
C ARG A 118 8.60 10.10 -0.47
N VAL A 119 7.33 9.69 -0.59
CA VAL A 119 6.99 8.28 -0.88
C VAL A 119 7.58 7.83 -2.21
N ARG A 120 7.48 8.66 -3.26
CA ARG A 120 8.10 8.38 -4.58
C ARG A 120 9.61 8.20 -4.48
N ALA A 121 10.27 9.04 -3.68
CA ALA A 121 11.73 9.02 -3.54
C ALA A 121 12.23 7.79 -2.77
N ARG A 122 11.55 7.41 -1.66
CA ARG A 122 12.01 6.30 -0.80
C ARG A 122 11.38 4.94 -1.15
N GLY A 123 10.27 4.94 -1.89
CA GLY A 123 9.62 3.72 -2.38
C GLY A 123 8.66 3.04 -1.40
N TRP A 124 8.37 3.60 -0.24
CA TRP A 124 7.47 3.05 0.77
C TRP A 124 6.90 4.16 1.66
N GLU A 125 5.88 3.85 2.50
CA GLU A 125 5.25 4.83 3.38
C GLU A 125 4.91 4.24 4.75
N THR A 126 4.84 5.14 5.75
CA THR A 126 4.38 4.82 7.10
C THR A 126 3.34 5.81 7.57
N THR A 127 2.49 5.35 8.48
CA THR A 127 1.62 6.21 9.28
C THR A 127 1.72 5.85 10.74
N THR A 128 1.73 6.87 11.61
CA THR A 128 1.70 6.70 13.06
C THR A 128 0.43 7.35 13.58
N ASP A 129 -0.38 6.59 14.30
CA ASP A 129 -1.65 7.05 14.91
C ASP A 129 -2.65 7.67 13.90
N LEU A 130 -2.55 7.29 12.63
CA LEU A 130 -3.39 7.83 11.55
C LEU A 130 -3.90 6.69 10.64
N PRO A 131 -5.11 6.78 10.15
CA PRO A 131 -6.21 7.70 10.55
C PRO A 131 -6.83 7.33 11.90
N ILE A 132 -6.42 6.23 12.51
CA ILE A 132 -6.98 5.69 13.74
C ILE A 132 -5.93 5.85 14.84
N PRO A 133 -6.23 6.60 15.93
CA PRO A 133 -5.34 6.71 17.08
C PRO A 133 -4.96 5.33 17.66
N GLY A 134 -3.70 5.13 17.98
CA GLY A 134 -3.17 3.87 18.50
C GLY A 134 -2.88 2.81 17.43
N VAL A 135 -3.11 3.13 16.14
CA VAL A 135 -2.83 2.23 15.01
C VAL A 135 -1.79 2.85 14.09
N SER A 136 -0.77 2.08 13.77
CA SER A 136 0.33 2.47 12.88
C SER A 136 0.52 1.44 11.79
N ALA A 137 1.08 1.86 10.66
CA ALA A 137 1.26 1.00 9.50
C ALA A 137 2.51 1.35 8.69
N VAL A 138 3.04 0.35 8.01
CA VAL A 138 4.00 0.48 6.91
C VAL A 138 3.44 -0.16 5.65
N ALA A 139 3.55 0.54 4.51
CA ALA A 139 3.11 0.06 3.22
C ALA A 139 4.22 0.12 2.19
N ALA A 140 4.37 -0.92 1.39
CA ALA A 140 5.34 -1.00 0.31
C ALA A 140 4.74 -1.62 -0.97
N PRO A 141 5.22 -1.25 -2.17
CA PRO A 141 4.67 -1.68 -3.44
C PRO A 141 5.24 -3.02 -3.86
N VAL A 142 4.46 -3.78 -4.59
CA VAL A 142 4.94 -4.88 -5.43
C VAL A 142 4.81 -4.44 -6.88
N CYS A 143 5.94 -4.39 -7.57
CA CYS A 143 6.04 -3.93 -8.95
C CYS A 143 6.33 -5.10 -9.89
N ASP A 144 5.87 -5.00 -11.14
CA ASP A 144 6.20 -5.95 -12.20
C ASP A 144 7.44 -5.52 -13.01
N TYR A 145 7.76 -6.29 -14.03
CA TYR A 145 8.90 -6.05 -14.94
C TYR A 145 8.85 -4.70 -15.68
N THR A 146 7.69 -4.04 -15.74
CA THR A 146 7.53 -2.69 -16.32
C THR A 146 7.79 -1.58 -15.31
N GLY A 147 7.94 -1.92 -14.02
CA GLY A 147 7.99 -0.97 -12.92
C GLY A 147 6.61 -0.51 -12.45
N ALA A 148 5.54 -1.01 -13.06
CA ALA A 148 4.19 -0.68 -12.62
C ALA A 148 3.84 -1.40 -11.32
N MET A 149 3.31 -0.65 -10.36
CA MET A 149 2.78 -1.20 -9.11
C MET A 149 1.56 -2.07 -9.37
N LYS A 150 1.58 -3.33 -8.92
CA LYS A 150 0.47 -4.29 -9.06
C LYS A 150 -0.37 -4.40 -7.80
N LEU A 151 0.26 -4.36 -6.66
CA LEU A 151 -0.41 -4.36 -5.37
C LEU A 151 0.42 -3.65 -4.30
N ALA A 152 -0.23 -3.25 -3.22
CA ALA A 152 0.40 -2.80 -1.99
C ALA A 152 0.36 -3.92 -0.95
N VAL A 153 1.45 -4.07 -0.21
CA VAL A 153 1.51 -4.86 1.02
C VAL A 153 1.58 -3.88 2.18
N THR A 154 0.67 -4.03 3.14
CA THR A 154 0.61 -3.16 4.31
C THR A 154 0.66 -3.98 5.57
N VAL A 155 1.64 -3.72 6.43
CA VAL A 155 1.72 -4.28 7.80
C VAL A 155 1.15 -3.26 8.76
N ILE A 156 0.20 -3.69 9.60
CA ILE A 156 -0.61 -2.82 10.46
C ILE A 156 -0.58 -3.39 11.88
N GLY A 157 -0.37 -2.51 12.85
CA GLY A 157 -0.34 -2.92 14.25
C GLY A 157 -0.62 -1.80 15.23
N PRO A 158 -0.74 -2.15 16.53
CA PRO A 158 -0.77 -1.15 17.58
C PRO A 158 0.51 -0.32 17.56
N THR A 159 0.39 1.02 17.69
CA THR A 159 1.54 1.94 17.64
C THR A 159 2.65 1.55 18.62
N GLN A 160 2.29 1.01 19.77
CA GLN A 160 3.26 0.59 20.79
C GLN A 160 4.00 -0.72 20.47
N GLN A 161 3.54 -1.48 19.45
CA GLN A 161 4.10 -2.78 19.06
C GLN A 161 4.79 -2.75 17.70
N ILE A 162 4.72 -1.65 16.96
CA ILE A 162 5.30 -1.52 15.64
C ILE A 162 6.40 -0.44 15.62
N ASP A 163 7.62 -0.85 15.33
CA ASP A 163 8.72 0.08 15.09
C ASP A 163 8.75 0.47 13.61
N LEU A 164 8.43 1.74 13.33
CA LEU A 164 8.39 2.33 11.99
C LEU A 164 9.68 3.05 11.59
N GLY A 165 10.74 2.96 12.38
CA GLY A 165 12.08 3.41 11.96
C GLY A 165 12.55 2.65 10.71
N GLU A 166 13.41 3.25 9.90
CA GLU A 166 13.92 2.63 8.66
C GLU A 166 14.55 1.24 8.88
N SER A 167 15.18 1.03 10.04
CA SER A 167 15.74 -0.25 10.47
C SER A 167 14.79 -1.09 11.32
N GLY A 168 13.57 -0.62 11.56
CA GLY A 168 12.56 -1.33 12.35
C GLY A 168 12.21 -2.70 11.75
N PRO A 169 11.98 -3.71 12.59
CA PRO A 169 11.72 -5.07 12.13
C PRO A 169 10.54 -5.15 11.14
N ALA A 170 9.43 -4.47 11.43
CA ALA A 170 8.24 -4.47 10.57
C ALA A 170 8.53 -3.81 9.20
N VAL A 171 9.28 -2.70 9.18
CA VAL A 171 9.67 -2.02 7.94
C VAL A 171 10.56 -2.94 7.11
N ARG A 172 11.63 -3.49 7.71
CA ARG A 172 12.55 -4.38 6.99
C ARG A 172 11.86 -5.62 6.43
N ALA A 173 11.02 -6.29 7.23
CA ALA A 173 10.28 -7.47 6.80
C ALA A 173 9.34 -7.14 5.63
N THR A 174 8.63 -6.01 5.70
CA THR A 174 7.72 -5.56 4.62
C THR A 174 8.50 -5.27 3.33
N LEU A 175 9.60 -4.52 3.43
CA LEU A 175 10.42 -4.17 2.26
C LEU A 175 11.10 -5.40 1.64
N GLU A 176 11.60 -6.31 2.45
CA GLU A 176 12.21 -7.55 1.95
C GLU A 176 11.16 -8.44 1.27
N PHE A 177 9.97 -8.55 1.86
CA PHE A 177 8.85 -9.30 1.26
C PHE A 177 8.47 -8.74 -0.11
N THR A 178 8.22 -7.43 -0.20
CA THR A 178 7.78 -6.79 -1.45
C THR A 178 8.90 -6.78 -2.51
N ARG A 179 10.16 -6.61 -2.09
CA ARG A 179 11.32 -6.69 -3.00
C ARG A 179 11.46 -8.07 -3.63
N ARG A 180 11.35 -9.15 -2.83
CA ARG A 180 11.42 -10.53 -3.34
C ARG A 180 10.28 -10.81 -4.30
N LEU A 181 9.06 -10.46 -3.92
CA LEU A 181 7.89 -10.67 -4.76
C LEU A 181 7.98 -9.89 -6.08
N SER A 182 8.45 -8.64 -6.04
CA SER A 182 8.69 -7.84 -7.24
C SER A 182 9.78 -8.46 -8.14
N ALA A 183 10.85 -8.99 -7.54
CA ALA A 183 11.92 -9.65 -8.29
C ALA A 183 11.41 -10.91 -9.01
N ASP A 184 10.54 -11.69 -8.37
CA ASP A 184 9.89 -12.86 -8.97
C ASP A 184 8.97 -12.47 -10.15
N LEU A 185 8.37 -11.26 -10.09
CA LEU A 185 7.59 -10.66 -11.18
C LEU A 185 8.47 -9.99 -12.27
N GLY A 186 9.77 -10.12 -12.13
CA GLY A 186 10.75 -9.62 -13.12
C GLY A 186 11.12 -8.15 -12.95
N TYR A 187 10.73 -7.51 -11.85
CA TYR A 187 11.13 -6.13 -11.54
C TYR A 187 12.66 -6.04 -11.38
N ARG A 188 13.26 -5.09 -12.10
CA ARG A 188 14.69 -4.78 -12.05
C ARG A 188 14.85 -3.26 -11.93
N PRO A 189 15.16 -2.70 -10.75
CA PRO A 189 15.25 -1.25 -10.54
C PRO A 189 16.29 -0.60 -11.49
N ASP A 190 17.38 -1.28 -11.79
CA ASP A 190 18.47 -0.77 -12.62
C ASP A 190 18.12 -0.62 -14.12
N ARG A 191 17.00 -1.19 -14.58
CA ARG A 191 16.56 -1.13 -15.98
C ARG A 191 15.59 0.00 -16.30
N ILE A 192 15.09 0.69 -15.28
CA ILE A 192 14.04 1.71 -15.43
C ILE A 192 14.62 3.12 -15.36
N ALA A 193 15.90 3.26 -14.99
CA ALA A 193 16.64 4.51 -14.89
C ALA A 193 17.38 4.92 -16.18
N GLY A 194 17.04 4.29 -17.35
CA GLY A 194 17.64 4.57 -18.64
C GLY A 194 16.69 5.25 -19.63
#